data_ec3baf711b51ceccae0ced818c574baf
#
_entry.id   ec3baf711b51ceccae0ced818c574baf
#
_cell.length_a   1.000
_cell.length_b   1.000
_cell.length_c   1.000
_cell.angle_alpha   90.00
_cell.angle_beta   90.00
_cell.angle_gamma   90.00
#
_symmetry.space_group_name_H-M   'P 1'
#
loop_
_entity.id
_entity.type
_entity.pdbx_description
1 polymer ?
#
loop_
_entity_poly.entity_id
_entity_poly.type
_entity_poly.pdbx_seq_one_letter_code
_entity_poly.pdbx_strand_id
1 'polypeptide(L)'
;MLTASRRLHLCVVSSVGGHLREVLELVPAFGAAEVRFVVNDKVNVPLPGPVEQIAHAERDLRVLWNALEAAVSFSKDRPDVLLSTGAGPIVPLAAVGKLFGCQTIYIETFGSVDQPSLTGRMMAPLADRFYYQWPSLARYFPSGRCEGPIFVREAAAASSTADDGSIFVAVGTSQRGFDRLLRWLDELCEQGAIPAPLFAQRGHARHQPSTFQSYQFLPSDTLEQRLASARVVICHAGAGIVGTCLRLGKCPVLVPRLARFGEAINDHQLMLARALSQTGQAQVVVEKTELLPAILAAWSAPPAALFTTEPRLRRAVAADLRAIAAARKLLI
;
A
#
# COMPACT_ATOMS: atom_id res chain seq x y z
N MET A 1 7.40 39.65 -22.80
CA MET A 1 8.10 38.44 -22.37
C MET A 1 7.11 37.60 -21.58
N LEU A 2 6.64 36.49 -22.14
CA LEU A 2 5.86 35.50 -21.40
C LEU A 2 6.81 34.84 -20.39
N THR A 3 6.70 35.14 -19.10
CA THR A 3 7.41 34.43 -18.05
C THR A 3 6.98 32.97 -18.15
N ALA A 4 7.89 32.07 -18.43
CA ALA A 4 7.63 30.65 -18.43
C ALA A 4 7.00 30.30 -17.07
N SER A 5 5.76 29.84 -17.06
CA SER A 5 5.08 29.44 -15.83
C SER A 5 5.83 28.25 -15.23
N ARG A 6 6.26 28.37 -13.98
CA ARG A 6 6.92 27.29 -13.23
C ARG A 6 5.96 26.13 -13.05
N ARG A 7 6.44 24.90 -13.10
CA ARG A 7 5.64 23.70 -12.77
C ARG A 7 5.36 23.62 -11.29
N LEU A 8 4.26 22.95 -10.93
CA LEU A 8 3.92 22.61 -9.56
C LEU A 8 5.02 21.68 -9.00
N HIS A 9 5.60 22.05 -7.86
CA HIS A 9 6.60 21.22 -7.19
C HIS A 9 5.93 20.35 -6.13
N LEU A 10 5.85 19.04 -6.39
CA LEU A 10 5.20 18.03 -5.55
C LEU A 10 6.25 17.20 -4.80
N CYS A 11 6.22 17.25 -3.48
CA CYS A 11 7.04 16.40 -2.61
C CYS A 11 6.18 15.26 -2.06
N VAL A 12 6.50 14.05 -2.45
CA VAL A 12 5.83 12.82 -2.00
C VAL A 12 6.61 12.21 -0.85
N VAL A 13 5.97 12.08 0.31
CA VAL A 13 6.59 11.55 1.53
C VAL A 13 6.01 10.18 1.82
N SER A 14 6.86 9.15 1.88
CA SER A 14 6.41 7.77 2.08
C SER A 14 7.42 6.92 2.84
N SER A 15 6.95 5.85 3.46
CA SER A 15 7.81 4.72 3.83
C SER A 15 7.80 3.66 2.74
N VAL A 16 8.90 2.93 2.63
CA VAL A 16 9.00 1.79 1.71
C VAL A 16 8.02 0.70 2.11
N GLY A 17 7.41 0.03 1.13
CA GLY A 17 6.41 -1.02 1.34
C GLY A 17 5.00 -0.61 0.96
N GLY A 18 4.01 -0.84 1.84
CA GLY A 18 2.59 -0.61 1.56
C GLY A 18 2.26 0.84 1.19
N HIS A 19 2.77 1.80 1.96
CA HIS A 19 2.54 3.23 1.70
C HIS A 19 3.11 3.69 0.35
N LEU A 20 4.31 3.23 -0.01
CA LEU A 20 4.88 3.55 -1.31
C LEU A 20 4.04 2.96 -2.45
N ARG A 21 3.54 1.73 -2.30
CA ARG A 21 2.62 1.12 -3.27
C ARG A 21 1.33 1.93 -3.42
N GLU A 22 0.75 2.40 -2.32
CA GLU A 22 -0.42 3.28 -2.37
C GLU A 22 -0.13 4.58 -3.13
N VAL A 23 1.01 5.23 -2.84
CA VAL A 23 1.41 6.45 -3.55
C VAL A 23 1.58 6.23 -5.05
N LEU A 24 2.15 5.11 -5.46
CA LEU A 24 2.36 4.78 -6.87
C LEU A 24 1.05 4.70 -7.67
N GLU A 25 -0.07 4.32 -7.02
CA GLU A 25 -1.40 4.35 -7.63
C GLU A 25 -1.89 5.78 -7.93
N LEU A 26 -1.27 6.79 -7.30
CA LEU A 26 -1.61 8.20 -7.52
C LEU A 26 -0.76 8.88 -8.60
N VAL A 27 0.31 8.25 -9.07
CA VAL A 27 1.21 8.83 -10.09
C VAL A 27 0.46 9.41 -11.30
N PRO A 28 -0.57 8.76 -11.86
CA PRO A 28 -1.33 9.34 -12.96
C PRO A 28 -2.07 10.66 -12.60
N ALA A 29 -2.24 10.97 -11.31
CA ALA A 29 -2.86 12.22 -10.86
C ALA A 29 -1.87 13.41 -10.85
N PHE A 30 -0.56 13.16 -10.92
CA PHE A 30 0.46 14.19 -10.75
C PHE A 30 0.64 15.08 -11.99
N GLY A 31 0.10 14.68 -13.15
CA GLY A 31 0.17 15.46 -14.39
C GLY A 31 1.61 15.77 -14.80
N ALA A 32 1.88 17.04 -15.11
CA ALA A 32 3.22 17.54 -15.45
C ALA A 32 3.97 18.18 -14.25
N ALA A 33 3.54 17.89 -13.01
CA ALA A 33 4.23 18.37 -11.82
C ALA A 33 5.69 17.88 -11.76
N GLU A 34 6.57 18.68 -11.20
CA GLU A 34 7.91 18.24 -10.80
C GLU A 34 7.78 17.47 -9.49
N VAL A 35 8.01 16.17 -9.58
CA VAL A 35 7.83 15.25 -8.42
C VAL A 35 9.17 14.90 -7.83
N ARG A 36 9.30 15.01 -6.50
CA ARG A 36 10.39 14.40 -5.73
C ARG A 36 9.84 13.50 -4.64
N PHE A 37 10.58 12.47 -4.29
CA PHE A 37 10.22 11.51 -3.26
C PHE A 37 11.12 11.67 -2.04
N VAL A 38 10.52 11.68 -0.87
CA VAL A 38 11.22 11.61 0.43
C VAL A 38 10.83 10.29 1.07
N VAL A 39 11.81 9.41 1.28
CA VAL A 39 11.58 8.05 1.78
C VAL A 39 12.51 7.72 2.95
N ASN A 40 12.12 6.78 3.78
CA ASN A 40 12.85 6.40 4.99
C ASN A 40 13.77 5.19 4.83
N ASP A 41 13.88 4.60 3.64
CA ASP A 41 14.73 3.43 3.36
C ASP A 41 15.05 3.34 1.87
N LYS A 42 15.91 2.38 1.49
CA LYS A 42 16.27 2.14 0.09
C LYS A 42 15.06 1.67 -0.72
N VAL A 43 14.85 2.31 -1.85
CA VAL A 43 13.78 1.99 -2.78
C VAL A 43 14.31 1.07 -3.87
N ASN A 44 13.63 -0.06 -4.07
CA ASN A 44 13.98 -1.06 -5.10
C ASN A 44 12.99 -1.06 -6.28
N VAL A 45 12.22 0.03 -6.46
CA VAL A 45 11.31 0.22 -7.58
C VAL A 45 11.60 1.55 -8.27
N PRO A 46 11.47 1.65 -9.60
CA PRO A 46 11.64 2.92 -10.29
C PRO A 46 10.58 3.93 -9.83
N LEU A 47 11.02 5.15 -9.52
CA LEU A 47 10.14 6.25 -9.15
C LEU A 47 10.18 7.35 -10.21
N PRO A 48 9.08 8.06 -10.45
CA PRO A 48 9.00 9.10 -11.48
C PRO A 48 9.61 10.43 -11.03
N GLY A 49 10.74 10.41 -10.34
CA GLY A 49 11.43 11.62 -9.87
C GLY A 49 12.59 11.31 -8.93
N PRO A 50 13.37 12.34 -8.56
CA PRO A 50 14.48 12.19 -7.63
C PRO A 50 14.03 11.69 -6.26
N VAL A 51 14.90 10.91 -5.62
CA VAL A 51 14.65 10.29 -4.31
C VAL A 51 15.64 10.86 -3.30
N GLU A 52 15.10 11.45 -2.25
CA GLU A 52 15.83 11.86 -1.05
C GLU A 52 15.56 10.84 0.07
N GLN A 53 16.63 10.30 0.63
CA GLN A 53 16.50 9.37 1.74
C GLN A 53 16.69 10.11 3.06
N ILE A 54 15.72 10.00 3.96
CA ILE A 54 15.78 10.59 5.31
C ILE A 54 15.92 9.50 6.38
N ALA A 55 16.36 9.90 7.57
CA ALA A 55 16.51 8.98 8.68
C ALA A 55 15.17 8.34 9.07
N HIS A 56 15.19 7.03 9.33
CA HIS A 56 14.02 6.31 9.81
C HIS A 56 13.74 6.68 11.28
N ALA A 57 12.71 7.49 11.49
CA ALA A 57 12.24 7.88 12.82
C ALA A 57 10.97 7.09 13.16
N GLU A 58 11.05 6.21 14.14
CA GLU A 58 9.88 5.40 14.56
C GLU A 58 9.12 6.00 15.73
N ARG A 59 9.44 6.82 16.53
CA ARG A 59 8.80 7.42 17.73
C ARG A 59 9.87 7.89 18.72
N ASP A 60 11.03 8.30 18.22
CA ASP A 60 12.16 8.74 19.00
C ASP A 60 12.51 10.20 18.69
N LEU A 61 13.57 10.71 19.31
CA LEU A 61 14.07 12.06 19.08
C LEU A 61 14.49 12.35 17.63
N ARG A 62 14.59 11.33 16.78
CA ARG A 62 14.86 11.48 15.34
C ARG A 62 13.74 12.21 14.61
N VAL A 63 12.52 12.25 15.18
CA VAL A 63 11.43 13.09 14.66
C VAL A 63 11.82 14.58 14.64
N LEU A 64 12.54 15.05 15.66
CA LEU A 64 13.07 16.43 15.71
C LEU A 64 14.17 16.64 14.66
N TRP A 65 15.00 15.62 14.44
CA TRP A 65 16.00 15.65 13.40
C TRP A 65 15.38 15.73 12.01
N ASN A 66 14.36 14.93 11.74
CA ASN A 66 13.62 15.00 10.48
C ASN A 66 12.95 16.37 10.26
N ALA A 67 12.50 17.05 11.32
CA ALA A 67 11.99 18.41 11.21
C ALA A 67 13.08 19.42 10.82
N LEU A 68 14.29 19.26 11.36
CA LEU A 68 15.44 20.10 11.03
C LEU A 68 15.91 19.85 9.58
N GLU A 69 16.03 18.56 9.17
CA GLU A 69 16.35 18.20 7.79
C GLU A 69 15.32 18.77 6.81
N ALA A 70 14.02 18.67 7.15
CA ALA A 70 12.94 19.26 6.35
C ALA A 70 13.09 20.80 6.25
N ALA A 71 13.38 21.50 7.34
CA ALA A 71 13.58 22.96 7.31
C ALA A 71 14.75 23.36 6.41
N VAL A 72 15.87 22.63 6.48
CA VAL A 72 17.03 22.85 5.61
C VAL A 72 16.71 22.53 4.15
N SER A 73 16.03 21.42 3.88
CA SER A 73 15.63 21.04 2.53
C SER A 73 14.66 22.07 1.93
N PHE A 74 13.65 22.48 2.67
CA PHE A 74 12.63 23.44 2.20
C PHE A 74 13.13 24.87 2.06
N SER A 75 14.18 25.25 2.80
CA SER A 75 14.84 26.55 2.60
C SER A 75 15.57 26.63 1.27
N LYS A 76 16.07 25.51 0.76
CA LYS A 76 16.78 25.40 -0.53
C LYS A 76 15.83 25.19 -1.70
N ASP A 77 14.88 24.32 -1.52
CA ASP A 77 13.95 23.88 -2.57
C ASP A 77 12.56 23.59 -1.96
N ARG A 78 11.76 24.64 -1.87
CA ARG A 78 10.43 24.60 -1.24
C ARG A 78 9.40 23.90 -2.15
N PRO A 79 8.75 22.80 -1.71
CA PRO A 79 7.64 22.24 -2.45
C PRO A 79 6.40 23.12 -2.36
N ASP A 80 5.56 23.07 -3.38
CA ASP A 80 4.22 23.68 -3.34
C ASP A 80 3.24 22.81 -2.57
N VAL A 81 3.39 21.47 -2.75
CA VAL A 81 2.51 20.47 -2.15
C VAL A 81 3.33 19.36 -1.54
N LEU A 82 2.95 18.96 -0.32
CA LEU A 82 3.33 17.71 0.32
C LEU A 82 2.21 16.70 0.15
N LEU A 83 2.52 15.48 -0.30
CA LEU A 83 1.55 14.39 -0.44
C LEU A 83 2.05 13.14 0.27
N SER A 84 1.17 12.48 1.02
CA SER A 84 1.51 11.21 1.68
C SER A 84 0.29 10.33 1.89
N THR A 85 0.50 9.01 1.85
CA THR A 85 -0.48 7.99 2.24
C THR A 85 -0.23 7.43 3.64
N GLY A 86 0.69 8.03 4.39
CA GLY A 86 1.12 7.59 5.72
C GLY A 86 2.63 7.69 5.89
N ALA A 87 3.13 6.98 6.88
CA ALA A 87 4.50 7.01 7.38
C ALA A 87 4.80 8.15 8.38
N GLY A 88 5.64 7.83 9.38
CA GLY A 88 6.00 8.76 10.46
C GLY A 88 6.58 10.09 9.99
N PRO A 89 7.48 10.11 8.99
CA PRO A 89 8.15 11.32 8.53
C PRO A 89 7.23 12.44 8.04
N ILE A 90 6.01 12.15 7.57
CA ILE A 90 5.13 13.19 7.06
C ILE A 90 4.75 14.22 8.13
N VAL A 91 4.63 13.80 9.39
CA VAL A 91 4.16 14.71 10.46
C VAL A 91 5.11 15.89 10.67
N PRO A 92 6.42 15.69 10.93
CA PRO A 92 7.34 16.84 11.06
C PRO A 92 7.49 17.60 9.74
N LEU A 93 7.48 16.92 8.57
CA LEU A 93 7.56 17.59 7.29
C LEU A 93 6.34 18.49 7.02
N ALA A 94 5.15 18.03 7.35
CA ALA A 94 3.93 18.84 7.20
C ALA A 94 3.91 20.06 8.14
N ALA A 95 4.32 19.87 9.40
CA ALA A 95 4.42 20.97 10.35
C ALA A 95 5.39 22.06 9.87
N VAL A 96 6.59 21.66 9.43
CA VAL A 96 7.57 22.59 8.85
C VAL A 96 7.06 23.17 7.53
N GLY A 97 6.49 22.36 6.64
CA GLY A 97 5.93 22.79 5.37
C GLY A 97 4.89 23.90 5.52
N LYS A 98 4.06 23.83 6.56
CA LYS A 98 3.07 24.88 6.87
C LYS A 98 3.72 26.23 7.11
N LEU A 99 4.86 26.28 7.80
CA LEU A 99 5.63 27.51 8.02
C LEU A 99 6.19 28.09 6.72
N PHE A 100 6.49 27.23 5.77
CA PHE A 100 6.95 27.62 4.43
C PHE A 100 5.80 27.84 3.44
N GLY A 101 4.53 27.74 3.83
CA GLY A 101 3.36 27.93 2.97
C GLY A 101 3.12 26.78 1.97
N CYS A 102 3.63 25.57 2.25
CA CYS A 102 3.29 24.37 1.50
C CYS A 102 1.85 23.94 1.80
N GLN A 103 1.15 23.44 0.80
CA GLN A 103 -0.15 22.77 1.01
C GLN A 103 0.10 21.29 1.28
N THR A 104 -0.67 20.68 2.16
CA THR A 104 -0.53 19.25 2.49
C THR A 104 -1.78 18.47 2.10
N ILE A 105 -1.59 17.45 1.26
CA ILE A 105 -2.60 16.44 0.92
C ILE A 105 -2.23 15.15 1.64
N TYR A 106 -3.08 14.71 2.55
CA TYR A 106 -2.90 13.46 3.27
C TYR A 106 -4.01 12.47 2.97
N ILE A 107 -3.63 11.23 2.76
CA ILE A 107 -4.55 10.12 2.51
C ILE A 107 -4.31 9.08 3.60
N GLU A 108 -5.34 8.76 4.37
CA GLU A 108 -5.25 7.69 5.36
C GLU A 108 -5.04 6.35 4.64
N THR A 109 -4.13 5.54 5.16
CA THR A 109 -3.72 4.29 4.49
C THR A 109 -4.89 3.32 4.30
N PHE A 110 -4.85 2.55 3.22
CA PHE A 110 -5.80 1.49 2.91
C PHE A 110 -5.92 0.43 4.01
N GLY A 111 -4.84 0.20 4.76
CA GLY A 111 -4.84 -0.73 5.88
C GLY A 111 -5.63 -0.27 7.11
N SER A 112 -5.99 1.01 7.21
CA SER A 112 -6.78 1.58 8.32
C SER A 112 -8.27 1.48 8.00
N VAL A 113 -8.91 0.40 8.42
CA VAL A 113 -10.33 0.14 8.10
C VAL A 113 -11.26 0.78 9.13
N ASP A 114 -11.24 0.31 10.38
CA ASP A 114 -12.19 0.71 11.41
C ASP A 114 -11.63 1.73 12.42
N GLN A 115 -10.31 1.89 12.43
CA GLN A 115 -9.61 2.80 13.31
C GLN A 115 -8.52 3.54 12.53
N PRO A 116 -8.35 4.84 12.80
CA PRO A 116 -7.31 5.62 12.18
C PRO A 116 -5.93 5.19 12.64
N SER A 117 -4.94 5.33 11.75
CA SER A 117 -3.54 5.21 12.11
C SER A 117 -3.14 6.34 13.08
N LEU A 118 -2.05 6.15 13.82
CA LEU A 118 -1.50 7.22 14.64
C LEU A 118 -1.11 8.42 13.78
N THR A 119 -0.48 8.17 12.64
CA THR A 119 -0.10 9.23 11.69
C THR A 119 -1.34 9.98 11.19
N GLY A 120 -2.42 9.28 10.84
CA GLY A 120 -3.67 9.91 10.41
C GLY A 120 -4.29 10.82 11.47
N ARG A 121 -4.27 10.40 12.73
CA ARG A 121 -4.73 11.25 13.85
C ARG A 121 -3.89 12.53 13.99
N MET A 122 -2.57 12.43 13.83
CA MET A 122 -1.66 13.58 13.90
C MET A 122 -1.78 14.49 12.67
N MET A 123 -2.06 13.91 11.50
CA MET A 123 -2.21 14.66 10.25
C MET A 123 -3.57 15.34 10.09
N ALA A 124 -4.61 14.87 10.76
CA ALA A 124 -5.94 15.45 10.66
C ALA A 124 -5.99 16.99 10.91
N PRO A 125 -5.30 17.56 11.92
CA PRO A 125 -5.23 19.02 12.11
C PRO A 125 -4.18 19.73 11.22
N LEU A 126 -3.28 18.98 10.58
CA LEU A 126 -2.17 19.54 9.79
C LEU A 126 -2.45 19.61 8.30
N ALA A 127 -3.21 18.65 7.78
CA ALA A 127 -3.46 18.53 6.34
C ALA A 127 -4.48 19.57 5.86
N ASP A 128 -4.20 20.21 4.72
CA ASP A 128 -5.14 21.12 4.05
C ASP A 128 -6.21 20.36 3.27
N ARG A 129 -5.87 19.14 2.86
CA ARG A 129 -6.78 18.16 2.25
C ARG A 129 -6.55 16.82 2.90
N PHE A 130 -7.62 16.25 3.46
CA PHE A 130 -7.56 14.95 4.14
C PHE A 130 -8.51 13.97 3.48
N TYR A 131 -7.99 12.82 3.05
CA TYR A 131 -8.75 11.73 2.47
C TYR A 131 -8.68 10.48 3.33
N TYR A 132 -9.76 9.71 3.32
CA TYR A 132 -9.78 8.37 3.88
C TYR A 132 -10.50 7.42 2.93
N GLN A 133 -10.22 6.12 3.04
CA GLN A 133 -10.61 5.14 2.04
C GLN A 133 -11.81 4.30 2.48
N TRP A 134 -12.11 4.25 3.79
CA TRP A 134 -13.18 3.44 4.37
C TRP A 134 -14.24 4.32 5.03
N PRO A 135 -15.54 4.12 4.72
CA PRO A 135 -16.61 4.93 5.31
C PRO A 135 -16.68 4.89 6.85
N SER A 136 -16.21 3.78 7.46
CA SER A 136 -16.10 3.59 8.91
C SER A 136 -15.23 4.66 9.61
N LEU A 137 -14.30 5.28 8.88
CA LEU A 137 -13.42 6.33 9.40
C LEU A 137 -14.07 7.72 9.47
N ALA A 138 -15.24 7.92 8.89
CA ALA A 138 -15.93 9.22 8.87
C ALA A 138 -16.11 9.82 10.28
N ARG A 139 -16.39 8.99 11.27
CA ARG A 139 -16.55 9.41 12.68
C ARG A 139 -15.27 10.02 13.30
N TYR A 140 -14.11 9.66 12.77
CA TYR A 140 -12.81 10.16 13.25
C TYR A 140 -12.33 11.37 12.47
N PHE A 141 -12.78 11.53 11.23
CA PHE A 141 -12.32 12.56 10.30
C PHE A 141 -13.51 13.31 9.67
N PRO A 142 -14.28 14.06 10.49
CA PRO A 142 -15.52 14.71 10.01
C PRO A 142 -15.27 15.76 8.91
N SER A 143 -14.08 16.37 8.89
CA SER A 143 -13.66 17.31 7.82
C SER A 143 -12.95 16.64 6.66
N GLY A 144 -12.69 15.34 6.73
CA GLY A 144 -12.07 14.57 5.67
C GLY A 144 -13.07 14.12 4.60
N ARG A 145 -12.55 13.60 3.49
CA ARG A 145 -13.36 13.14 2.36
C ARG A 145 -13.15 11.64 2.14
N CYS A 146 -14.26 10.89 2.04
CA CYS A 146 -14.24 9.48 1.67
C CYS A 146 -14.38 9.33 0.17
N GLU A 147 -13.28 9.00 -0.51
CA GLU A 147 -13.30 8.82 -1.97
C GLU A 147 -13.13 7.35 -2.39
N GLY A 148 -13.26 6.43 -1.42
CA GLY A 148 -13.12 5.00 -1.66
C GLY A 148 -11.67 4.54 -1.77
N PRO A 149 -11.44 3.28 -2.16
CA PRO A 149 -10.13 2.67 -2.16
C PRO A 149 -9.21 3.27 -3.22
N ILE A 150 -7.92 3.35 -2.89
CA ILE A 150 -6.86 3.79 -3.81
C ILE A 150 -6.58 2.72 -4.87
N PHE A 151 -6.71 1.45 -4.49
CA PHE A 151 -6.53 0.32 -5.39
C PHE A 151 -7.83 0.05 -6.15
N VAL A 152 -7.78 0.24 -7.45
CA VAL A 152 -8.90 -0.02 -8.36
C VAL A 152 -8.47 -1.02 -9.43
N ARG A 153 -9.39 -1.87 -9.88
CA ARG A 153 -9.10 -2.82 -10.95
C ARG A 153 -8.80 -2.09 -12.25
N GLU A 154 -7.69 -2.43 -12.88
CA GLU A 154 -7.35 -1.91 -14.19
C GLU A 154 -8.15 -2.63 -15.29
N ALA A 155 -8.73 -1.87 -16.21
CA ALA A 155 -9.48 -2.44 -17.33
C ALA A 155 -8.61 -3.36 -18.21
N ALA A 156 -7.32 -3.02 -18.36
CA ALA A 156 -6.37 -3.82 -19.14
C ALA A 156 -6.00 -5.15 -18.45
N ALA A 157 -6.06 -5.23 -17.12
CA ALA A 157 -5.77 -6.46 -16.39
C ALA A 157 -6.84 -7.56 -16.59
N ALA A 158 -8.01 -7.18 -17.10
CA ALA A 158 -9.09 -8.14 -17.36
C ALA A 158 -8.82 -9.07 -18.56
N SER A 159 -7.81 -8.80 -19.37
CA SER A 159 -7.62 -9.49 -20.66
C SER A 159 -6.25 -10.16 -20.88
N SER A 160 -5.30 -10.13 -19.94
CA SER A 160 -3.92 -10.33 -20.37
C SER A 160 -3.11 -11.48 -19.77
N THR A 161 -3.52 -12.15 -18.72
CA THR A 161 -2.72 -13.30 -18.23
C THR A 161 -3.54 -14.57 -18.17
N ALA A 162 -3.18 -15.52 -19.03
CA ALA A 162 -3.66 -16.90 -18.89
C ALA A 162 -3.26 -17.40 -17.48
N ASP A 163 -4.22 -18.02 -16.81
CA ASP A 163 -4.01 -18.77 -15.58
C ASP A 163 -2.98 -19.88 -15.85
N ASP A 164 -1.87 -19.88 -15.11
CA ASP A 164 -0.81 -20.88 -15.26
C ASP A 164 -1.05 -22.17 -14.46
N GLY A 165 -2.22 -22.27 -13.83
CA GLY A 165 -2.58 -23.42 -13.02
C GLY A 165 -1.75 -23.55 -11.73
N SER A 166 -1.14 -22.48 -11.23
CA SER A 166 -0.34 -22.51 -10.01
C SER A 166 -1.01 -21.82 -8.82
N ILE A 167 -0.48 -22.10 -7.63
CA ILE A 167 -0.76 -21.37 -6.41
C ILE A 167 0.47 -20.55 -6.05
N PHE A 168 0.30 -19.24 -5.85
CA PHE A 168 1.39 -18.38 -5.44
C PHE A 168 1.17 -17.79 -4.04
N VAL A 169 2.21 -17.89 -3.19
CA VAL A 169 2.18 -17.44 -1.80
C VAL A 169 3.07 -16.21 -1.63
N ALA A 170 2.54 -15.12 -1.06
CA ALA A 170 3.30 -13.91 -0.78
C ALA A 170 3.19 -13.50 0.69
N VAL A 171 4.27 -13.70 1.46
CA VAL A 171 4.24 -13.39 2.90
C VAL A 171 4.65 -11.95 3.24
N GLY A 172 5.06 -11.14 2.26
CA GLY A 172 5.48 -9.76 2.45
C GLY A 172 6.93 -9.61 2.94
N THR A 173 7.28 -8.37 3.31
CA THR A 173 8.67 -7.96 3.59
C THR A 173 8.96 -7.67 5.07
N SER A 174 8.01 -7.94 5.98
CA SER A 174 8.22 -7.70 7.42
C SER A 174 9.36 -8.54 7.98
N GLN A 175 10.24 -7.93 8.77
CA GLN A 175 11.36 -8.59 9.47
C GLN A 175 10.92 -9.68 10.44
N ARG A 176 9.65 -9.70 10.88
CA ARG A 176 9.12 -10.70 11.81
C ARG A 176 8.91 -12.08 11.20
N GLY A 177 9.07 -12.22 9.86
CA GLY A 177 8.80 -13.49 9.17
C GLY A 177 7.31 -13.86 9.16
N PHE A 178 6.97 -15.02 8.60
CA PHE A 178 5.62 -15.59 8.64
C PHE A 178 5.69 -17.12 8.55
N ASP A 179 6.35 -17.74 9.48
CA ASP A 179 6.63 -19.18 9.49
C ASP A 179 5.35 -20.01 9.61
N ARG A 180 4.35 -19.52 10.33
CA ARG A 180 3.06 -20.23 10.55
C ARG A 180 2.40 -20.61 9.23
N LEU A 181 2.22 -19.67 8.32
CA LEU A 181 1.60 -19.93 7.02
C LEU A 181 2.41 -20.94 6.21
N LEU A 182 3.72 -20.77 6.14
CA LEU A 182 4.57 -21.65 5.33
C LEU A 182 4.58 -23.09 5.88
N ARG A 183 4.57 -23.27 7.20
CA ARG A 183 4.46 -24.61 7.83
C ARG A 183 3.11 -25.25 7.53
N TRP A 184 2.02 -24.51 7.63
CA TRP A 184 0.69 -25.02 7.29
C TRP A 184 0.61 -25.51 5.85
N LEU A 185 1.21 -24.78 4.93
CA LEU A 185 1.24 -25.15 3.51
C LEU A 185 2.16 -26.35 3.26
N ASP A 186 3.33 -26.41 3.91
CA ASP A 186 4.27 -27.52 3.79
C ASP A 186 3.60 -28.85 4.23
N GLU A 187 2.92 -28.84 5.38
CA GLU A 187 2.16 -29.98 5.87
C GLU A 187 1.01 -30.42 4.92
N LEU A 188 0.30 -29.45 4.33
CA LEU A 188 -0.76 -29.75 3.36
C LEU A 188 -0.19 -30.34 2.06
N CYS A 189 0.98 -29.88 1.63
CA CYS A 189 1.68 -30.46 0.48
C CYS A 189 2.18 -31.88 0.76
N GLU A 190 2.74 -32.14 1.96
CA GLU A 190 3.16 -33.48 2.40
C GLU A 190 1.99 -34.48 2.38
N GLN A 191 0.80 -34.02 2.72
CA GLN A 191 -0.43 -34.81 2.69
C GLN A 191 -0.99 -35.00 1.27
N GLY A 192 -0.39 -34.37 0.25
CA GLY A 192 -0.91 -34.40 -1.12
C GLY A 192 -2.26 -33.69 -1.28
N ALA A 193 -2.62 -32.79 -0.34
CA ALA A 193 -3.91 -32.12 -0.32
C ALA A 193 -3.98 -30.89 -1.24
N ILE A 194 -2.84 -30.35 -1.65
CA ILE A 194 -2.78 -29.16 -2.52
C ILE A 194 -2.98 -29.59 -3.98
N PRO A 195 -3.94 -28.98 -4.70
CA PRO A 195 -4.37 -29.46 -6.03
C PRO A 195 -3.41 -29.08 -7.19
N ALA A 196 -2.35 -28.28 -6.92
CA ALA A 196 -1.53 -27.69 -7.96
C ALA A 196 -0.11 -27.35 -7.49
N PRO A 197 0.82 -27.07 -8.42
CA PRO A 197 2.14 -26.55 -8.05
C PRO A 197 2.04 -25.28 -7.22
N LEU A 198 2.81 -25.26 -6.12
CA LEU A 198 2.85 -24.14 -5.19
C LEU A 198 4.23 -23.49 -5.23
N PHE A 199 4.25 -22.14 -5.29
CA PHE A 199 5.45 -21.32 -5.25
C PHE A 199 5.29 -20.23 -4.18
N ALA A 200 6.38 -19.86 -3.50
CA ALA A 200 6.29 -18.83 -2.45
C ALA A 200 7.40 -17.78 -2.53
N GLN A 201 7.03 -16.51 -2.24
CA GLN A 201 7.98 -15.54 -1.72
C GLN A 201 7.89 -15.58 -0.20
N ARG A 202 8.90 -16.15 0.47
CA ARG A 202 8.92 -16.40 1.93
C ARG A 202 9.39 -15.22 2.77
N GLY A 203 9.93 -14.15 2.16
CA GLY A 203 10.44 -12.98 2.86
C GLY A 203 11.48 -13.33 3.94
N HIS A 204 11.30 -12.77 5.14
CA HIS A 204 12.15 -13.04 6.29
C HIS A 204 11.70 -14.24 7.14
N ALA A 205 10.83 -15.11 6.62
CA ALA A 205 10.50 -16.36 7.31
C ALA A 205 11.76 -17.22 7.49
N ARG A 206 11.87 -17.84 8.66
CA ARG A 206 12.97 -18.77 8.98
C ARG A 206 12.69 -20.16 8.43
N HIS A 207 11.42 -20.55 8.40
CA HIS A 207 11.00 -21.81 7.80
C HIS A 207 11.25 -21.80 6.29
N GLN A 208 11.98 -22.78 5.82
CA GLN A 208 12.22 -23.04 4.40
C GLN A 208 11.41 -24.27 4.02
N PRO A 209 10.34 -24.11 3.23
CA PRO A 209 9.53 -25.24 2.79
C PRO A 209 10.36 -26.31 2.07
N SER A 210 10.05 -27.57 2.35
CA SER A 210 10.70 -28.72 1.72
C SER A 210 9.88 -29.34 0.58
N THR A 211 8.58 -29.05 0.53
CA THR A 211 7.63 -29.66 -0.41
C THR A 211 7.33 -28.79 -1.62
N PHE A 212 7.68 -27.49 -1.58
CA PHE A 212 7.46 -26.57 -2.68
C PHE A 212 8.58 -25.53 -2.82
N GLN A 213 8.70 -24.97 -4.02
CA GLN A 213 9.74 -23.99 -4.32
C GLN A 213 9.47 -22.64 -3.65
N SER A 214 10.48 -22.12 -2.96
CA SER A 214 10.39 -20.80 -2.31
C SER A 214 11.59 -19.91 -2.61
N TYR A 215 11.31 -18.62 -2.77
CA TYR A 215 12.30 -17.55 -2.93
C TYR A 215 12.26 -16.64 -1.71
N GLN A 216 13.40 -16.13 -1.30
CA GLN A 216 13.42 -15.16 -0.21
C GLN A 216 12.71 -13.87 -0.64
N PHE A 217 13.18 -13.26 -1.71
CA PHE A 217 12.58 -12.09 -2.34
C PHE A 217 12.63 -12.24 -3.86
N LEU A 218 11.60 -11.77 -4.52
CA LEU A 218 11.54 -11.63 -5.97
C LEU A 218 11.64 -10.15 -6.36
N PRO A 219 12.20 -9.83 -7.51
CA PRO A 219 12.06 -8.50 -8.11
C PRO A 219 10.58 -8.12 -8.23
N SER A 220 10.29 -6.82 -8.10
CA SER A 220 8.89 -6.33 -8.09
C SER A 220 8.08 -6.77 -9.31
N ASP A 221 8.67 -6.70 -10.50
CA ASP A 221 8.00 -7.08 -11.74
C ASP A 221 7.72 -8.59 -11.80
N THR A 222 8.70 -9.40 -11.36
CA THR A 222 8.53 -10.86 -11.27
C THR A 222 7.46 -11.24 -10.24
N LEU A 223 7.44 -10.56 -9.09
CA LEU A 223 6.42 -10.76 -8.07
C LEU A 223 5.02 -10.44 -8.64
N GLU A 224 4.88 -9.33 -9.34
CA GLU A 224 3.61 -8.93 -9.93
C GLU A 224 3.17 -9.88 -11.04
N GLN A 225 4.09 -10.34 -11.89
CA GLN A 225 3.81 -11.37 -12.90
C GLN A 225 3.31 -12.67 -12.26
N ARG A 226 3.96 -13.14 -11.17
CA ARG A 226 3.52 -14.33 -10.44
C ARG A 226 2.14 -14.15 -9.81
N LEU A 227 1.85 -12.98 -9.24
CA LEU A 227 0.52 -12.67 -8.71
C LEU A 227 -0.55 -12.65 -9.82
N ALA A 228 -0.19 -12.15 -11.00
CA ALA A 228 -1.10 -12.06 -12.14
C ALA A 228 -1.40 -13.45 -12.76
N SER A 229 -0.37 -14.29 -12.95
CA SER A 229 -0.51 -15.62 -13.61
C SER A 229 -1.07 -16.70 -12.69
N ALA A 230 -0.86 -16.61 -11.37
CA ALA A 230 -1.32 -17.64 -10.45
C ALA A 230 -2.84 -17.77 -10.45
N ARG A 231 -3.35 -19.03 -10.48
CA ARG A 231 -4.78 -19.32 -10.34
C ARG A 231 -5.29 -18.92 -8.94
N VAL A 232 -4.55 -19.26 -7.90
CA VAL A 232 -4.85 -18.87 -6.52
C VAL A 232 -3.69 -18.10 -5.94
N VAL A 233 -3.98 -16.97 -5.32
CA VAL A 233 -3.01 -16.20 -4.54
C VAL A 233 -3.32 -16.36 -3.06
N ILE A 234 -2.32 -16.77 -2.29
CA ILE A 234 -2.39 -16.82 -0.82
C ILE A 234 -1.43 -15.76 -0.29
N CYS A 235 -1.91 -14.86 0.57
CA CYS A 235 -1.01 -13.86 1.10
C CYS A 235 -1.39 -13.37 2.51
N HIS A 236 -0.41 -12.74 3.18
CA HIS A 236 -0.69 -11.96 4.36
C HIS A 236 -1.58 -10.77 3.97
N ALA A 237 -2.40 -10.28 4.88
CA ALA A 237 -3.27 -9.15 4.59
C ALA A 237 -2.53 -7.80 4.70
N GLY A 238 -1.37 -7.66 4.06
CA GLY A 238 -0.65 -6.41 3.95
C GLY A 238 -1.17 -5.55 2.79
N ALA A 239 -1.43 -4.28 3.03
CA ALA A 239 -2.06 -3.36 2.06
C ALA A 239 -1.42 -3.38 0.67
N GLY A 240 -0.07 -3.45 0.58
CA GLY A 240 0.62 -3.44 -0.70
C GLY A 240 0.34 -4.67 -1.58
N ILE A 241 0.44 -5.89 -1.02
CA ILE A 241 0.15 -7.13 -1.78
C ILE A 241 -1.33 -7.27 -2.06
N VAL A 242 -2.17 -6.99 -1.06
CA VAL A 242 -3.63 -6.99 -1.22
C VAL A 242 -4.04 -6.02 -2.32
N GLY A 243 -3.52 -4.79 -2.29
CA GLY A 243 -3.79 -3.78 -3.31
C GLY A 243 -3.38 -4.24 -4.72
N THR A 244 -2.21 -4.87 -4.84
CA THR A 244 -1.78 -5.47 -6.13
C THR A 244 -2.77 -6.54 -6.59
N CYS A 245 -3.23 -7.43 -5.71
CA CYS A 245 -4.25 -8.43 -6.04
C CYS A 245 -5.55 -7.78 -6.53
N LEU A 246 -6.05 -6.77 -5.81
CA LEU A 246 -7.28 -6.06 -6.19
C LEU A 246 -7.15 -5.37 -7.56
N ARG A 247 -6.01 -4.72 -7.82
CA ARG A 247 -5.71 -4.09 -9.11
C ARG A 247 -5.68 -5.10 -10.25
N LEU A 248 -5.15 -6.29 -10.01
CA LEU A 248 -5.13 -7.41 -10.96
C LEU A 248 -6.48 -8.14 -11.08
N GLY A 249 -7.48 -7.75 -10.31
CA GLY A 249 -8.78 -8.44 -10.29
C GLY A 249 -8.73 -9.83 -9.64
N LYS A 250 -7.74 -10.09 -8.79
CA LYS A 250 -7.61 -11.35 -8.04
C LYS A 250 -8.32 -11.25 -6.69
N CYS A 251 -8.97 -12.34 -6.28
CA CYS A 251 -9.56 -12.51 -4.96
C CYS A 251 -8.66 -13.41 -4.12
N PRO A 252 -7.74 -12.86 -3.32
CA PRO A 252 -6.76 -13.66 -2.60
C PRO A 252 -7.36 -14.40 -1.40
N VAL A 253 -6.73 -15.51 -1.03
CA VAL A 253 -6.89 -16.14 0.28
C VAL A 253 -5.97 -15.39 1.25
N LEU A 254 -6.56 -14.66 2.18
CA LEU A 254 -5.83 -13.82 3.14
C LEU A 254 -5.63 -14.58 4.46
N VAL A 255 -4.37 -14.78 4.82
CA VAL A 255 -3.96 -15.29 6.12
C VAL A 255 -3.31 -14.14 6.89
N PRO A 256 -4.06 -13.40 7.75
CA PRO A 256 -3.50 -12.24 8.44
C PRO A 256 -2.43 -12.65 9.43
N ARG A 257 -1.38 -11.82 9.54
CA ARG A 257 -0.43 -11.89 10.65
C ARG A 257 -1.12 -11.40 11.91
N LEU A 258 -0.91 -12.10 13.01
CA LEU A 258 -1.57 -11.82 14.28
C LEU A 258 -0.56 -11.47 15.37
N ALA A 259 -0.93 -10.48 16.19
CA ALA A 259 -0.11 -10.04 17.31
C ALA A 259 0.11 -11.17 18.34
N ARG A 260 -0.91 -12.00 18.55
CA ARG A 260 -0.84 -13.17 19.48
C ARG A 260 0.24 -14.19 19.11
N PHE A 261 0.70 -14.23 17.86
CA PHE A 261 1.78 -15.10 17.39
C PHE A 261 3.12 -14.36 17.23
N GLY A 262 3.21 -13.07 17.62
CA GLY A 262 4.41 -12.26 17.46
C GLY A 262 4.72 -11.86 16.00
N GLU A 263 3.78 -12.10 15.07
CA GLU A 263 3.93 -11.89 13.64
C GLU A 263 3.69 -10.43 13.22
N ALA A 264 2.97 -9.69 14.05
CA ALA A 264 2.61 -8.29 13.85
C ALA A 264 2.62 -7.54 15.19
N ILE A 265 2.65 -6.20 15.14
CA ILE A 265 2.54 -5.34 16.32
C ILE A 265 1.08 -5.26 16.80
N ASN A 266 0.14 -5.38 15.87
CA ASN A 266 -1.30 -5.26 16.10
C ASN A 266 -2.06 -6.08 15.03
N ASP A 267 -3.38 -6.15 15.17
CA ASP A 267 -4.24 -6.97 14.32
C ASP A 267 -4.90 -6.20 13.15
N HIS A 268 -4.29 -5.11 12.64
CA HIS A 268 -4.81 -4.35 11.50
C HIS A 268 -4.99 -5.21 10.23
N GLN A 269 -4.12 -6.21 10.03
CA GLN A 269 -4.25 -7.12 8.89
C GLN A 269 -5.54 -7.96 8.98
N LEU A 270 -5.95 -8.35 10.17
CA LEU A 270 -7.21 -9.06 10.37
C LEU A 270 -8.41 -8.16 10.07
N MET A 271 -8.35 -6.89 10.46
CA MET A 271 -9.41 -5.92 10.15
C MET A 271 -9.56 -5.72 8.64
N LEU A 272 -8.45 -5.51 7.93
CA LEU A 272 -8.45 -5.38 6.46
C LEU A 272 -8.98 -6.65 5.78
N ALA A 273 -8.51 -7.82 6.22
CA ALA A 273 -8.94 -9.09 5.65
C ALA A 273 -10.47 -9.28 5.81
N ARG A 274 -11.01 -9.01 7.00
CA ARG A 274 -12.45 -9.10 7.26
C ARG A 274 -13.28 -8.14 6.42
N ALA A 275 -12.83 -6.88 6.29
CA ALA A 275 -13.52 -5.88 5.47
C ALA A 275 -13.61 -6.31 4.00
N LEU A 276 -12.52 -6.84 3.45
CA LEU A 276 -12.49 -7.35 2.08
C LEU A 276 -13.32 -8.62 1.90
N SER A 277 -13.37 -9.47 2.91
CA SER A 277 -14.22 -10.66 2.88
C SER A 277 -15.72 -10.31 2.88
N GLN A 278 -16.13 -9.30 3.66
CA GLN A 278 -17.50 -8.81 3.68
C GLN A 278 -17.99 -8.29 2.32
N THR A 279 -17.05 -7.78 1.51
CA THR A 279 -17.34 -7.30 0.14
C THR A 279 -17.10 -8.38 -0.94
N GLY A 280 -16.77 -9.61 -0.55
CA GLY A 280 -16.48 -10.70 -1.48
C GLY A 280 -15.14 -10.55 -2.24
N GLN A 281 -14.27 -9.63 -1.83
CA GLN A 281 -12.99 -9.33 -2.49
C GLN A 281 -11.83 -10.18 -2.00
N ALA A 282 -12.02 -10.96 -0.94
CA ALA A 282 -11.05 -11.90 -0.40
C ALA A 282 -11.72 -13.02 0.39
N GLN A 283 -11.01 -14.13 0.56
CA GLN A 283 -11.34 -15.15 1.56
C GLN A 283 -10.40 -14.98 2.76
N VAL A 284 -10.91 -15.14 3.98
CA VAL A 284 -10.10 -14.98 5.19
C VAL A 284 -9.89 -16.31 5.88
N VAL A 285 -8.65 -16.58 6.27
CA VAL A 285 -8.24 -17.77 7.02
C VAL A 285 -7.52 -17.31 8.28
N VAL A 286 -8.04 -17.66 9.43
CA VAL A 286 -7.44 -17.35 10.73
C VAL A 286 -6.85 -18.60 11.38
N GLU A 287 -7.53 -19.73 11.23
CA GLU A 287 -7.13 -21.01 11.79
C GLU A 287 -6.68 -21.99 10.68
N LYS A 288 -5.78 -22.91 11.04
CA LYS A 288 -5.22 -23.89 10.09
C LYS A 288 -6.27 -24.70 9.36
N THR A 289 -7.31 -25.10 10.06
CA THR A 289 -8.40 -25.94 9.51
C THR A 289 -9.20 -25.27 8.40
N GLU A 290 -9.14 -23.94 8.32
CA GLU A 290 -9.82 -23.14 7.29
C GLU A 290 -9.02 -23.02 6.00
N LEU A 291 -7.68 -23.29 6.05
CA LEU A 291 -6.78 -23.00 4.93
C LEU A 291 -7.07 -23.86 3.69
N LEU A 292 -7.16 -25.18 3.85
CA LEU A 292 -7.43 -26.08 2.74
C LEU A 292 -8.82 -25.85 2.11
N PRO A 293 -9.92 -25.73 2.89
CA PRO A 293 -11.22 -25.36 2.33
C PRO A 293 -11.20 -24.05 1.53
N ALA A 294 -10.49 -23.02 2.02
CA ALA A 294 -10.37 -21.74 1.32
C ALA A 294 -9.57 -21.87 0.01
N ILE A 295 -8.48 -22.63 0.01
CA ILE A 295 -7.71 -22.92 -1.22
C ILE A 295 -8.57 -23.64 -2.26
N LEU A 296 -9.29 -24.68 -1.85
CA LEU A 296 -10.14 -25.47 -2.75
C LEU A 296 -11.32 -24.65 -3.30
N ALA A 297 -11.91 -23.82 -2.46
CA ALA A 297 -12.97 -22.90 -2.89
C ALA A 297 -12.45 -21.86 -3.91
N ALA A 298 -11.28 -21.25 -3.64
CA ALA A 298 -10.64 -20.32 -4.57
C ALA A 298 -10.19 -21.00 -5.87
N TRP A 299 -9.81 -22.26 -5.80
CA TRP A 299 -9.42 -23.07 -6.96
C TRP A 299 -10.61 -23.38 -7.87
N SER A 300 -11.74 -23.74 -7.28
CA SER A 300 -12.93 -24.25 -8.01
C SER A 300 -13.78 -23.14 -8.63
N ALA A 301 -13.80 -21.97 -8.03
CA ALA A 301 -14.60 -20.83 -8.50
C ALA A 301 -13.72 -19.60 -8.66
N PRO A 302 -13.48 -19.14 -9.91
CA PRO A 302 -12.90 -17.81 -10.07
C PRO A 302 -13.83 -16.79 -9.41
N PRO A 303 -13.31 -15.87 -8.60
CA PRO A 303 -14.13 -14.95 -7.84
C PRO A 303 -14.90 -14.02 -8.78
N ALA A 304 -16.22 -14.00 -8.66
CA ALA A 304 -17.07 -12.95 -9.22
C ALA A 304 -17.02 -11.71 -8.32
N ALA A 305 -15.81 -11.27 -7.94
CA ALA A 305 -15.67 -10.15 -7.03
C ALA A 305 -16.05 -8.84 -7.71
N LEU A 306 -16.88 -8.06 -7.03
CA LEU A 306 -17.22 -6.69 -7.43
C LEU A 306 -16.01 -5.79 -7.15
N PHE A 307 -15.10 -5.70 -8.11
CA PHE A 307 -13.98 -4.76 -8.02
C PHE A 307 -14.45 -3.37 -8.45
N THR A 308 -14.09 -2.35 -7.68
CA THR A 308 -14.27 -0.98 -8.16
C THR A 308 -13.29 -0.69 -9.28
N THR A 309 -13.79 -0.13 -10.37
CA THR A 309 -12.99 0.30 -11.53
C THR A 309 -12.88 1.82 -11.58
N GLU A 310 -13.65 2.54 -10.77
CA GLU A 310 -13.62 3.99 -10.74
C GLU A 310 -12.53 4.51 -9.80
N PRO A 311 -11.52 5.21 -10.32
CA PRO A 311 -10.44 5.79 -9.52
C PRO A 311 -10.86 7.13 -8.88
N ARG A 312 -11.91 7.12 -8.04
CA ARG A 312 -12.49 8.33 -7.42
C ARG A 312 -11.44 9.10 -6.62
N LEU A 313 -10.70 8.43 -5.75
CA LEU A 313 -9.64 9.04 -4.94
C LEU A 313 -8.55 9.67 -5.83
N ARG A 314 -8.09 8.97 -6.86
CA ARG A 314 -7.12 9.50 -7.82
C ARG A 314 -7.62 10.76 -8.53
N ARG A 315 -8.89 10.76 -8.97
CA ARG A 315 -9.53 11.91 -9.60
C ARG A 315 -9.65 13.10 -8.63
N ALA A 316 -10.01 12.85 -7.39
CA ALA A 316 -10.11 13.88 -6.35
C ALA A 316 -8.75 14.53 -6.05
N VAL A 317 -7.69 13.72 -5.90
CA VAL A 317 -6.31 14.21 -5.72
C VAL A 317 -5.86 15.04 -6.93
N ALA A 318 -6.12 14.55 -8.16
CA ALA A 318 -5.80 15.29 -9.38
C ALA A 318 -6.54 16.63 -9.45
N ALA A 319 -7.79 16.69 -9.04
CA ALA A 319 -8.58 17.93 -9.01
C ALA A 319 -8.00 18.93 -8.00
N ASP A 320 -7.61 18.47 -6.79
CA ASP A 320 -7.00 19.32 -5.79
C ASP A 320 -5.63 19.85 -6.23
N LEU A 321 -4.79 19.01 -6.84
CA LEU A 321 -3.49 19.45 -7.38
C LEU A 321 -3.68 20.52 -8.46
N ARG A 322 -4.64 20.35 -9.38
CA ARG A 322 -4.98 21.37 -10.39
C ARG A 322 -5.49 22.67 -9.75
N ALA A 323 -6.34 22.58 -8.73
CA ALA A 323 -6.84 23.76 -8.03
C ALA A 323 -5.71 24.54 -7.33
N ILE A 324 -4.77 23.84 -6.69
CA ILE A 324 -3.61 24.45 -6.05
C ILE A 324 -2.69 25.10 -7.11
N ALA A 325 -2.44 24.43 -8.22
CA ALA A 325 -1.61 24.95 -9.31
C ALA A 325 -2.26 26.23 -9.90
N ALA A 326 -3.56 26.20 -10.17
CA ALA A 326 -4.30 27.35 -10.69
C ALA A 326 -4.24 28.57 -9.74
N ALA A 327 -4.47 28.33 -8.45
CA ALA A 327 -4.39 29.40 -7.43
C ALA A 327 -3.01 30.04 -7.33
N ARG A 328 -1.94 29.29 -7.66
CA ARG A 328 -0.55 29.76 -7.65
C ARG A 328 0.00 30.13 -9.01
N LYS A 329 -0.82 30.05 -10.08
CA LYS A 329 -0.45 30.28 -11.48
C LYS A 329 0.72 29.38 -11.94
N LEU A 330 0.66 28.11 -11.54
CA LEU A 330 1.64 27.08 -11.88
C LEU A 330 1.11 26.14 -12.97
N LEU A 331 2.02 25.44 -13.66
CA LEU A 331 1.68 24.37 -14.60
C LEU A 331 1.59 23.02 -13.87
N ILE A 332 0.64 22.17 -14.30
CA ILE A 332 0.48 20.80 -13.83
C ILE A 332 0.01 19.89 -14.96
#